data_1eb2da728d9ba7d38a876192ed162473
#
_entry.id   1eb2da728d9ba7d38a876192ed162473
#
_cell.length_a   1.000
_cell.length_b   1.000
_cell.length_c   1.000
_cell.angle_alpha   90.00
_cell.angle_beta   90.00
_cell.angle_gamma   90.00
#
_symmetry.space_group_name_H-M   'P 1'
#
loop_
_entity.id
_entity.type
_entity.pdbx_description
1 polymer ?
#
loop_
_entity_poly.entity_id
_entity_poly.type
_entity_poly.pdbx_seq_one_letter_code
_entity_poly.pdbx_strand_id
1 'polypeptide(L)'
;MPTKSFIFVLKIKIIDFINIPDSLNRRVLEKTIIDLVGSIGYSIEKLSYNFVSKQDLLKLNKKFLNHNTNTDIITFDYSLKKALKAEIFISMWAVETSALELNQSIENEALRVVSHGVLHCMG
;
A
#
# COMPACT_ATOMS: atom_id res chain seq x y z
N MET A 1 5.51 -25.11 25.49
CA MET A 1 4.87 -23.81 25.55
C MET A 1 5.66 -22.81 24.70
N PRO A 2 5.03 -22.11 23.80
CA PRO A 2 5.75 -21.13 23.01
C PRO A 2 6.23 -19.98 23.90
N THR A 3 7.47 -19.65 23.75
CA THR A 3 8.09 -18.53 24.44
C THR A 3 7.93 -17.26 23.62
N LYS A 4 8.27 -16.13 24.19
CA LYS A 4 8.30 -14.87 23.43
C LYS A 4 9.24 -14.96 22.22
N SER A 5 10.34 -15.71 22.35
CA SER A 5 11.27 -15.93 21.23
C SER A 5 10.60 -16.67 20.08
N PHE A 6 9.82 -17.70 20.39
CA PHE A 6 9.08 -18.46 19.39
C PHE A 6 8.09 -17.55 18.65
N ILE A 7 7.30 -16.78 19.39
CA ILE A 7 6.34 -15.84 18.81
C ILE A 7 7.06 -14.81 17.95
N PHE A 8 8.19 -14.30 18.42
CA PHE A 8 8.98 -13.32 17.69
C PHE A 8 9.50 -13.88 16.37
N VAL A 9 10.03 -15.10 16.38
CA VAL A 9 10.54 -15.77 15.17
C VAL A 9 9.44 -15.99 14.15
N LEU A 10 8.22 -16.31 14.61
CA LEU A 10 7.07 -16.50 13.73
C LEU A 10 6.39 -15.21 13.31
N LYS A 11 6.86 -14.09 13.82
CA LYS A 11 6.31 -12.80 13.44
C LYS A 11 6.62 -12.51 11.97
N ILE A 12 5.68 -12.85 11.10
CA ILE A 12 5.77 -12.61 9.67
C ILE A 12 5.41 -11.15 9.42
N LYS A 13 6.13 -10.53 8.49
CA LYS A 13 5.76 -9.19 8.05
C LYS A 13 4.42 -9.27 7.32
N ILE A 14 3.40 -8.68 7.90
CA ILE A 14 2.07 -8.63 7.30
C ILE A 14 1.94 -7.48 6.30
N ILE A 15 2.85 -6.53 6.34
CA ILE A 15 2.93 -5.45 5.37
C ILE A 15 4.31 -5.47 4.73
N ASP A 16 4.36 -5.70 3.43
CA ASP A 16 5.58 -5.64 2.64
C ASP A 16 5.60 -4.38 1.80
N PHE A 17 6.77 -3.74 1.74
CA PHE A 17 7.02 -2.60 0.86
C PHE A 17 8.11 -3.02 -0.14
N ILE A 18 7.72 -3.27 -1.37
CA ILE A 18 8.60 -3.76 -2.41
C ILE A 18 9.06 -2.59 -3.26
N ASN A 19 10.38 -2.43 -3.39
CA ASN A 19 11.01 -1.32 -4.11
C ASN A 19 10.62 0.05 -3.56
N ILE A 20 10.49 0.15 -2.25
CA ILE A 20 10.18 1.43 -1.61
C ILE A 20 11.34 2.41 -1.81
N PRO A 21 11.08 3.64 -2.30
CA PRO A 21 12.13 4.63 -2.46
C PRO A 21 12.71 5.08 -1.12
N ASP A 22 14.00 5.43 -1.12
CA ASP A 22 14.68 5.94 0.07
C ASP A 22 14.06 7.23 0.61
N SER A 23 13.37 7.98 -0.23
CA SER A 23 12.70 9.21 0.17
C SER A 23 11.50 8.99 1.09
N LEU A 24 11.02 7.74 1.23
CA LEU A 24 9.88 7.42 2.05
C LEU A 24 10.28 6.73 3.34
N ASN A 25 9.61 7.08 4.42
CA ASN A 25 9.84 6.45 5.72
C ASN A 25 8.91 5.25 5.88
N ARG A 26 9.48 4.07 5.77
CA ARG A 26 8.76 2.80 5.86
C ARG A 26 7.98 2.66 7.18
N ARG A 27 8.60 3.03 8.29
CA ARG A 27 7.96 2.90 9.62
C ARG A 27 6.74 3.78 9.76
N VAL A 28 6.82 4.99 9.22
CA VAL A 28 5.69 5.93 9.26
C VAL A 28 4.54 5.40 8.42
N LEU A 29 4.82 4.89 7.22
CA LEU A 29 3.81 4.30 6.36
C LEU A 29 3.15 3.10 7.03
N GLU A 30 3.94 2.20 7.58
CA GLU A 30 3.44 0.99 8.24
C GLU A 30 2.56 1.33 9.43
N LYS A 31 3.01 2.23 10.30
CA LYS A 31 2.25 2.65 11.48
C LYS A 31 0.93 3.29 11.07
N THR A 32 0.96 4.15 10.07
CA THR A 32 -0.25 4.81 9.58
C THR A 32 -1.28 3.80 9.08
N ILE A 33 -0.85 2.81 8.32
CA ILE A 33 -1.72 1.76 7.79
C ILE A 33 -2.33 0.93 8.95
N ILE A 34 -1.49 0.51 9.88
CA ILE A 34 -1.93 -0.32 11.01
C ILE A 34 -2.95 0.44 11.86
N ASP A 35 -2.67 1.69 12.18
CA ASP A 35 -3.55 2.52 12.99
C ASP A 35 -4.88 2.76 12.29
N LEU A 36 -4.85 3.06 10.99
CA LEU A 36 -6.05 3.32 10.20
C LEU A 36 -6.94 2.08 10.13
N VAL A 37 -6.36 0.95 9.76
CA VAL A 37 -7.09 -0.31 9.62
C VAL A 37 -7.70 -0.74 10.95
N GLY A 38 -6.92 -0.67 12.03
CA GLY A 38 -7.39 -1.01 13.36
C GLY A 38 -8.50 -0.09 13.85
N SER A 39 -8.42 1.21 13.54
CA SER A 39 -9.43 2.19 13.98
C SER A 39 -10.81 1.92 13.38
N ILE A 40 -10.85 1.28 12.21
CA ILE A 40 -12.11 0.94 11.53
C ILE A 40 -12.60 -0.46 11.91
N GLY A 41 -11.82 -1.18 12.72
CA GLY A 41 -12.20 -2.51 13.20
C GLY A 41 -11.83 -3.64 12.26
N TYR A 42 -10.90 -3.38 11.33
CA TYR A 42 -10.37 -4.41 10.44
C TYR A 42 -9.05 -4.94 10.97
N SER A 43 -8.66 -6.12 10.50
CA SER A 43 -7.34 -6.70 10.73
C SER A 43 -6.60 -6.83 9.41
N ILE A 44 -5.29 -7.02 9.48
CA ILE A 44 -4.46 -7.18 8.29
C ILE A 44 -3.98 -8.63 8.26
N GLU A 45 -4.37 -9.37 7.21
CA GLU A 45 -3.80 -10.68 6.94
C GLU A 45 -2.49 -10.51 6.19
N LYS A 46 -2.52 -9.79 5.07
CA LYS A 46 -1.31 -9.55 4.27
C LYS A 46 -1.55 -8.38 3.32
N LEU A 47 -0.67 -7.40 3.37
CA LEU A 47 -0.67 -6.29 2.41
C LEU A 47 0.71 -6.21 1.75
N SER A 48 0.74 -6.12 0.43
CA SER A 48 1.97 -5.90 -0.34
C SER A 48 1.84 -4.61 -1.11
N TYR A 49 2.71 -3.65 -0.82
CA TYR A 49 2.79 -2.39 -1.55
C TYR A 49 3.97 -2.45 -2.49
N ASN A 50 3.70 -2.37 -3.78
CA ASN A 50 4.69 -2.46 -4.85
C ASN A 50 4.85 -1.08 -5.48
N PHE A 51 6.03 -0.48 -5.31
CA PHE A 51 6.34 0.81 -5.92
C PHE A 51 6.93 0.57 -7.30
N VAL A 52 6.22 0.99 -8.31
CA VAL A 52 6.55 0.68 -9.71
C VAL A 52 6.66 1.94 -10.55
N SER A 53 7.21 1.79 -11.76
CA SER A 53 7.30 2.88 -12.71
C SER A 53 5.94 3.20 -13.31
N LYS A 54 5.82 4.39 -13.89
CA LYS A 54 4.64 4.81 -14.64
C LYS A 54 4.29 3.80 -15.73
N GLN A 55 5.31 3.34 -16.46
CA GLN A 55 5.13 2.39 -17.55
C GLN A 55 4.64 1.04 -17.06
N ASP A 56 5.19 0.54 -15.97
CA ASP A 56 4.79 -0.74 -15.41
C ASP A 56 3.36 -0.69 -14.90
N LEU A 57 2.96 0.40 -14.26
CA LEU A 57 1.59 0.55 -13.79
C LEU A 57 0.61 0.64 -14.95
N LEU A 58 0.99 1.33 -16.03
CA LEU A 58 0.17 1.40 -17.25
C LEU A 58 -0.01 0.03 -17.87
N LYS A 59 1.04 -0.81 -17.92
CA LYS A 59 0.95 -2.18 -18.41
C LYS A 59 -0.03 -3.01 -17.58
N LEU A 60 0.01 -2.88 -16.26
CA LEU A 60 -0.92 -3.56 -15.37
C LEU A 60 -2.36 -3.10 -15.62
N ASN A 61 -2.55 -1.81 -15.80
CA ASN A 61 -3.87 -1.24 -16.05
C ASN A 61 -4.47 -1.79 -17.34
N LYS A 62 -3.68 -1.86 -18.41
CA LYS A 62 -4.11 -2.42 -19.70
C LYS A 62 -4.42 -3.91 -19.58
N LYS A 63 -3.54 -4.66 -18.94
CA LYS A 63 -3.62 -6.12 -18.87
C LYS A 63 -4.79 -6.61 -18.02
N PHE A 64 -4.99 -6.02 -16.86
CA PHE A 64 -5.94 -6.53 -15.87
C PHE A 64 -7.23 -5.74 -15.78
N LEU A 65 -7.21 -4.45 -16.09
CA LEU A 65 -8.39 -3.59 -15.99
C LEU A 65 -8.91 -3.12 -17.34
N ASN A 66 -8.23 -3.48 -18.41
CA ASN A 66 -8.57 -3.11 -19.79
C ASN A 66 -8.68 -1.59 -19.97
N HIS A 67 -7.91 -0.83 -19.21
CA HIS A 67 -7.85 0.62 -19.31
C HIS A 67 -6.52 1.04 -19.92
N ASN A 68 -6.53 2.12 -20.68
CA ASN A 68 -5.33 2.66 -21.33
C ASN A 68 -5.05 4.08 -20.85
N THR A 69 -5.24 4.32 -19.55
CA THR A 69 -4.99 5.61 -18.93
C THR A 69 -4.05 5.44 -17.75
N ASN A 70 -3.29 6.49 -17.44
CA ASN A 70 -2.44 6.48 -16.26
C ASN A 70 -3.30 6.60 -15.00
N THR A 71 -2.88 5.87 -13.98
CA THR A 71 -3.47 5.96 -12.65
C THR A 71 -2.33 6.02 -11.63
N ASP A 72 -2.63 6.45 -10.42
CA ASP A 72 -1.64 6.49 -9.34
C ASP A 72 -1.52 5.17 -8.60
N ILE A 73 -2.57 4.35 -8.59
CA ILE A 73 -2.65 3.14 -7.78
C ILE A 73 -3.55 2.09 -8.46
N ILE A 74 -3.16 0.84 -8.31
CA ILE A 74 -3.98 -0.31 -8.68
C ILE A 74 -4.02 -1.25 -7.49
N THR A 75 -5.20 -1.70 -7.10
CA THR A 75 -5.39 -2.59 -5.96
C THR A 75 -6.04 -3.89 -6.41
N PHE A 76 -5.39 -5.00 -6.09
CA PHE A 76 -5.96 -6.34 -6.23
C PHE A 76 -6.38 -6.80 -4.84
N ASP A 77 -7.68 -6.81 -4.60
CA ASP A 77 -8.25 -7.05 -3.28
C ASP A 77 -8.69 -8.51 -3.15
N TYR A 78 -8.05 -9.23 -2.23
CA TYR A 78 -8.36 -10.62 -1.91
C TYR A 78 -8.92 -10.75 -0.50
N SER A 79 -9.36 -9.65 0.09
CA SER A 79 -9.83 -9.61 1.47
C SER A 79 -11.08 -10.47 1.66
N LEU A 80 -11.16 -11.10 2.84
CA LEU A 80 -12.34 -11.84 3.27
C LEU A 80 -12.87 -11.23 4.55
N LYS A 81 -14.11 -10.78 4.52
CA LYS A 81 -14.73 -10.10 5.66
C LYS A 81 -13.89 -8.92 6.10
N LYS A 82 -13.50 -8.87 7.37
CA LYS A 82 -12.71 -7.77 7.93
C LYS A 82 -11.21 -8.09 8.02
N ALA A 83 -10.76 -9.11 7.32
CA ALA A 83 -9.33 -9.45 7.23
C ALA A 83 -8.80 -9.00 5.87
N LEU A 84 -7.96 -7.98 5.86
CA LEU A 84 -7.43 -7.41 4.63
C LEU A 84 -6.33 -8.26 4.04
N LYS A 85 -6.46 -8.54 2.75
CA LYS A 85 -5.43 -9.22 1.97
C LYS A 85 -5.44 -8.59 0.59
N ALA A 86 -4.35 -7.93 0.21
CA ALA A 86 -4.31 -7.20 -1.05
C ALA A 86 -2.90 -7.04 -1.57
N GLU A 87 -2.80 -6.92 -2.89
CA GLU A 87 -1.60 -6.47 -3.58
C GLU A 87 -1.89 -5.09 -4.16
N ILE A 88 -1.08 -4.12 -3.80
CA ILE A 88 -1.28 -2.73 -4.17
C ILE A 88 -0.04 -2.26 -4.94
N PHE A 89 -0.27 -1.67 -6.10
CA PHE A 89 0.80 -1.15 -6.97
C PHE A 89 0.67 0.35 -7.05
N ILE A 90 1.75 1.06 -6.78
CA ILE A 90 1.78 2.52 -6.70
C ILE A 90 2.81 3.06 -7.67
N SER A 91 2.41 4.04 -8.47
CA SER A 91 3.32 4.77 -9.35
C SER A 91 3.96 5.92 -8.57
N MET A 92 5.27 5.85 -8.37
CA MET A 92 5.99 6.95 -7.72
C MET A 92 5.99 8.20 -8.58
N TRP A 93 5.98 8.06 -9.91
CA TRP A 93 5.82 9.21 -10.78
C TRP A 93 4.53 9.97 -10.48
N ALA A 94 3.43 9.24 -10.30
CA ALA A 94 2.14 9.87 -10.00
C ALA A 94 2.14 10.52 -8.60
N VAL A 95 2.77 9.88 -7.62
CA VAL A 95 2.91 10.44 -6.27
C VAL A 95 3.70 11.75 -6.31
N GLU A 96 4.83 11.75 -7.01
CA GLU A 96 5.68 12.95 -7.14
C GLU A 96 4.96 14.06 -7.89
N THR A 97 4.26 13.73 -8.94
CA THR A 97 3.50 14.70 -9.75
C THR A 97 2.38 15.33 -8.93
N SER A 98 1.59 14.50 -8.22
CA SER A 98 0.51 15.00 -7.36
C SER A 98 1.03 15.84 -6.21
N ALA A 99 2.16 15.46 -5.63
CA ALA A 99 2.78 16.24 -4.56
C ALA A 99 3.12 17.65 -5.02
N LEU A 100 3.67 17.78 -6.22
CA LEU A 100 3.97 19.09 -6.80
C LEU A 100 2.69 19.88 -7.06
N GLU A 101 1.68 19.27 -7.66
CA GLU A 101 0.42 19.93 -7.99
C GLU A 101 -0.31 20.42 -6.77
N LEU A 102 -0.28 19.65 -5.69
CA LEU A 102 -0.99 19.93 -4.44
C LEU A 102 -0.13 20.70 -3.44
N ASN A 103 1.09 21.05 -3.81
CA ASN A 103 2.04 21.75 -2.93
C ASN A 103 2.24 20.99 -1.61
N GLN A 104 2.39 19.68 -1.70
CA GLN A 104 2.61 18.79 -0.56
C GLN A 104 3.98 18.15 -0.66
N SER A 105 4.48 17.62 0.46
CA SER A 105 5.68 16.80 0.44
C SER A 105 5.38 15.45 -0.23
N ILE A 106 6.41 14.83 -0.79
CA ILE A 106 6.29 13.48 -1.36
C ILE A 106 5.82 12.49 -0.28
N GLU A 107 6.32 12.66 0.94
CA GLU A 107 5.93 11.79 2.06
C GLU A 107 4.44 11.95 2.40
N ASN A 108 3.92 13.17 2.48
CA ASN A 108 2.50 13.39 2.75
C ASN A 108 1.63 12.81 1.65
N GLU A 109 2.01 12.98 0.40
CA GLU A 109 1.26 12.45 -0.72
C GLU A 109 1.32 10.91 -0.75
N ALA A 110 2.47 10.32 -0.44
CA ALA A 110 2.59 8.88 -0.34
C ALA A 110 1.69 8.31 0.76
N LEU A 111 1.62 8.98 1.91
CA LEU A 111 0.71 8.60 2.99
C LEU A 111 -0.74 8.62 2.53
N ARG A 112 -1.14 9.65 1.78
CA ARG A 112 -2.49 9.77 1.24
C ARG A 112 -2.81 8.61 0.29
N VAL A 113 -1.91 8.32 -0.63
CA VAL A 113 -2.12 7.25 -1.64
C VAL A 113 -2.15 5.87 -0.99
N VAL A 114 -1.25 5.61 -0.06
CA VAL A 114 -1.19 4.35 0.69
C VAL A 114 -2.47 4.14 1.49
N SER A 115 -2.94 5.18 2.17
CA SER A 115 -4.18 5.14 2.94
C SER A 115 -5.40 4.92 2.04
N HIS A 116 -5.42 5.57 0.87
CA HIS A 116 -6.48 5.42 -0.11
C HIS A 116 -6.65 3.96 -0.55
N GLY A 117 -5.52 3.27 -0.76
CA GLY A 117 -5.55 1.86 -1.16
C GLY A 117 -6.25 0.97 -0.15
N VAL A 118 -5.93 1.11 1.13
CA VAL A 118 -6.57 0.27 2.16
C VAL A 118 -8.00 0.70 2.43
N LEU A 119 -8.31 1.99 2.35
CA LEU A 119 -9.69 2.46 2.48
C LEU A 119 -10.58 1.85 1.41
N HIS A 120 -10.05 1.73 0.19
CA HIS A 120 -10.78 1.07 -0.91
C HIS A 120 -11.10 -0.38 -0.57
N CYS A 121 -10.17 -1.10 0.06
CA CYS A 121 -10.38 -2.49 0.46
C CYS A 121 -11.39 -2.63 1.61
N MET A 122 -11.59 -1.59 2.39
CA MET A 122 -12.49 -1.63 3.54
C MET A 122 -13.91 -1.13 3.22
N GLY A 123 -14.17 -0.86 1.97
CA GLY A 123 -15.48 -0.45 1.54
C GLY A 123 -15.55 0.96 1.14
#